data_cdd7890669cf338ce69b185381563db1
#
_entry.id   cdd7890669cf338ce69b185381563db1
#
_cell.length_a   1.000
_cell.length_b   1.000
_cell.length_c   1.000
_cell.angle_alpha   90.00
_cell.angle_beta   90.00
_cell.angle_gamma   90.00
#
_symmetry.space_group_name_H-M   'P 1'
#
loop_
_entity.id
_entity.type
_entity.pdbx_description
1 polymer ?
#
loop_
_entity_poly.entity_id
_entity_poly.type
_entity_poly.pdbx_seq_one_letter_code
_entity_poly.pdbx_strand_id
1 'polypeptide(L)'
;MAGTAYPKRAIKQNRRTTRAKIGKPVKLARMGEIDYTFLFIVILLLSFGLVMLLSASAPAGNTLHNNSYYFFNKQFLCAILGLIGMWVISRIDYNKYKNTVPKFMIVCTILLVCVLIPGLGVKLNGSRRWLNTPFLQLQPSEFMKPVIAMYFARLVDSGKYNLKHLKGNLPYIGVMLIVVGLMLMETHLSGAIVIAGIGVSVMIAGGTPIKPVLIGALILLPIGLIGVRALSGVRWARVTSFMNPFADIRDESYQVVQGLYAIGSGGIFGLGLGQSVQKYSYLPEPYNDFIFAIICEELGLIGAAVVILLFAALIIRAIRIAMNAPDTYGSLVAVGIAAQLAIQTILNIAVATSSVPNTGVALPFFSYGGTAIITLLCEMGVLLNISRHSVKD
;
A
#
# COMPACT_ATOMS: atom_id res chain seq x y z
N MET A 1 53.03 43.90 51.80
CA MET A 1 51.92 42.99 51.87
C MET A 1 51.64 42.43 50.46
N ALA A 2 51.85 41.15 50.28
CA ALA A 2 51.93 40.48 48.98
C ALA A 2 50.54 40.13 48.44
N GLY A 3 50.24 40.59 47.22
CA GLY A 3 49.04 40.20 46.49
C GLY A 3 49.40 39.17 45.49
N THR A 4 48.87 37.92 45.73
CA THR A 4 49.05 36.71 44.88
C THR A 4 48.17 36.81 43.65
N ALA A 5 48.78 36.85 42.46
CA ALA A 5 48.12 36.77 41.19
C ALA A 5 47.88 35.30 40.82
N TYR A 6 46.60 34.88 40.58
CA TYR A 6 46.24 33.58 40.03
C TYR A 6 46.37 33.57 38.48
N PRO A 7 46.97 32.55 37.87
CA PRO A 7 47.07 32.47 36.41
C PRO A 7 45.75 31.96 35.80
N LYS A 8 45.21 32.74 34.86
CA LYS A 8 44.08 32.34 34.00
C LYS A 8 44.51 31.19 33.08
N ARG A 9 44.09 29.96 33.42
CA ARG A 9 44.17 28.79 32.49
C ARG A 9 43.16 29.00 31.37
N ALA A 10 43.65 29.21 30.16
CA ALA A 10 42.89 29.20 28.93
C ALA A 10 42.39 27.76 28.64
N ILE A 11 41.07 27.53 28.77
CA ILE A 11 40.43 26.31 28.34
C ILE A 11 40.35 26.33 26.81
N LYS A 12 41.29 25.67 26.14
CA LYS A 12 41.16 25.34 24.72
C LYS A 12 40.02 24.34 24.56
N GLN A 13 38.85 24.84 24.19
CA GLN A 13 37.76 24.02 23.73
C GLN A 13 38.18 23.29 22.45
N ASN A 14 38.49 22.01 22.60
CA ASN A 14 38.82 21.10 21.51
C ASN A 14 37.48 20.73 20.82
N ARG A 15 37.03 21.56 19.87
CA ARG A 15 35.94 21.24 18.96
C ARG A 15 36.39 20.14 18.01
N ARG A 16 36.45 18.90 18.48
CA ARG A 16 36.44 17.73 17.63
C ARG A 16 35.04 17.60 17.03
N THR A 17 34.87 18.19 15.85
CA THR A 17 33.76 17.82 14.95
C THR A 17 33.87 16.36 14.69
N THR A 18 33.02 15.57 15.32
CA THR A 18 32.81 14.15 15.00
C THR A 18 32.16 14.12 13.61
N ARG A 19 32.98 14.20 12.57
CA ARG A 19 32.59 13.79 11.22
C ARG A 19 32.25 12.32 11.34
N ALA A 20 30.97 11.97 11.31
CA ALA A 20 30.52 10.60 11.14
C ALA A 20 31.26 10.05 9.92
N LYS A 21 32.13 9.06 10.13
CA LYS A 21 32.79 8.34 9.06
C LYS A 21 31.68 7.75 8.19
N ILE A 22 31.51 8.33 7.00
CA ILE A 22 30.74 7.68 5.92
C ILE A 22 31.34 6.30 5.78
N GLY A 23 30.58 5.27 6.16
CA GLY A 23 31.01 3.89 6.10
C GLY A 23 31.49 3.59 4.69
N LYS A 24 32.66 2.94 4.58
CA LYS A 24 33.14 2.39 3.31
C LYS A 24 32.00 1.58 2.69
N PRO A 25 31.81 1.60 1.35
CA PRO A 25 30.82 0.79 0.71
C PRO A 25 31.04 -0.66 1.17
N VAL A 26 30.04 -1.22 1.87
CA VAL A 26 30.07 -2.61 2.29
C VAL A 26 30.12 -3.41 0.98
N LYS A 27 31.23 -4.13 0.74
CA LYS A 27 31.30 -5.11 -0.35
C LYS A 27 30.14 -6.05 -0.12
N LEU A 28 29.13 -5.99 -1.02
CA LEU A 28 27.97 -6.87 -0.99
C LEU A 28 28.46 -8.30 -0.82
N ALA A 29 28.09 -8.91 0.30
CA ALA A 29 28.31 -10.33 0.54
C ALA A 29 27.70 -11.12 -0.62
N ARG A 30 28.26 -12.29 -0.95
CA ARG A 30 27.71 -13.21 -1.96
C ARG A 30 26.21 -13.33 -1.75
N MET A 31 25.41 -13.23 -2.83
CA MET A 31 23.96 -13.37 -2.76
C MET A 31 23.60 -14.63 -1.98
N GLY A 32 22.99 -14.45 -0.81
CA GLY A 32 22.51 -15.53 0.03
C GLY A 32 21.26 -16.19 -0.56
N GLU A 33 20.70 -17.12 0.18
CA GLU A 33 19.42 -17.74 -0.15
C GLU A 33 18.25 -16.75 0.06
N ILE A 34 17.21 -16.92 -0.75
CA ILE A 34 15.95 -16.16 -0.57
C ILE A 34 15.24 -16.62 0.70
N ASP A 35 14.36 -15.75 1.21
CA ASP A 35 13.43 -16.15 2.26
C ASP A 35 12.31 -17.03 1.70
N TYR A 36 12.51 -18.36 1.75
CA TYR A 36 11.55 -19.33 1.24
C TYR A 36 10.21 -19.29 2.00
N THR A 37 10.22 -18.97 3.30
CA THR A 37 8.98 -18.82 4.07
C THR A 37 8.14 -17.65 3.55
N PHE A 38 8.78 -16.51 3.27
CA PHE A 38 8.12 -15.36 2.66
C PHE A 38 7.56 -15.72 1.28
N LEU A 39 8.37 -16.33 0.43
CA LEU A 39 7.94 -16.77 -0.90
C LEU A 39 6.74 -17.73 -0.83
N PHE A 40 6.77 -18.72 0.07
CA PHE A 40 5.68 -19.68 0.26
C PHE A 40 4.37 -18.97 0.62
N ILE A 41 4.39 -18.01 1.57
CA ILE A 41 3.20 -17.26 1.98
C ILE A 41 2.67 -16.42 0.80
N VAL A 42 3.55 -15.79 0.01
CA VAL A 42 3.15 -15.02 -1.19
C VAL A 42 2.43 -15.91 -2.21
N ILE A 43 2.99 -17.09 -2.52
CA ILE A 43 2.37 -18.03 -3.47
C ILE A 43 1.05 -18.57 -2.93
N LEU A 44 0.98 -18.86 -1.65
CA LEU A 44 -0.26 -19.35 -1.00
C LEU A 44 -1.36 -18.29 -1.06
N LEU A 45 -1.08 -17.03 -0.71
CA LEU A 45 -2.02 -15.92 -0.80
C LEU A 45 -2.47 -15.67 -2.25
N LEU A 46 -1.54 -15.69 -3.21
CA LEU A 46 -1.84 -15.52 -4.62
C LEU A 46 -2.77 -16.64 -5.13
N SER A 47 -2.44 -17.89 -4.83
CA SER A 47 -3.25 -19.05 -5.26
C SER A 47 -4.65 -18.99 -4.66
N PHE A 48 -4.75 -18.70 -3.36
CA PHE A 48 -6.02 -18.56 -2.68
C PHE A 48 -6.82 -17.37 -3.22
N GLY A 49 -6.16 -16.23 -3.45
CA GLY A 49 -6.80 -15.06 -4.05
C GLY A 49 -7.37 -15.33 -5.44
N LEU A 50 -6.65 -16.07 -6.30
CA LEU A 50 -7.12 -16.45 -7.63
C LEU A 50 -8.35 -17.36 -7.57
N VAL A 51 -8.40 -18.32 -6.64
CA VAL A 51 -9.56 -19.20 -6.44
C VAL A 51 -10.78 -18.38 -5.99
N MET A 52 -10.60 -17.50 -5.00
CA MET A 52 -11.69 -16.65 -4.51
C MET A 52 -12.14 -15.62 -5.54
N LEU A 53 -11.22 -15.09 -6.34
CA LEU A 53 -11.57 -14.21 -7.45
C LEU A 53 -12.41 -14.93 -8.49
N LEU A 54 -12.04 -16.15 -8.86
CA LEU A 54 -12.84 -16.97 -9.80
C LEU A 54 -14.26 -17.14 -9.27
N SER A 55 -14.41 -17.52 -7.99
CA SER A 55 -15.73 -17.67 -7.38
C SER A 55 -16.53 -16.36 -7.38
N ALA A 56 -15.94 -15.27 -6.94
CA ALA A 56 -16.61 -13.98 -6.80
C ALA A 56 -16.96 -13.33 -8.14
N SER A 57 -16.14 -13.56 -9.18
CA SER A 57 -16.31 -12.88 -10.48
C SER A 57 -17.07 -13.67 -11.54
N ALA A 58 -17.25 -14.98 -11.36
CA ALA A 58 -17.86 -15.84 -12.37
C ALA A 58 -19.29 -15.40 -12.79
N PRO A 59 -20.21 -15.03 -11.87
CA PRO A 59 -21.53 -14.55 -12.26
C PRO A 59 -21.49 -13.26 -13.07
N ALA A 60 -20.69 -12.29 -12.62
CA ALA A 60 -20.51 -11.02 -13.31
C ALA A 60 -19.85 -11.21 -14.71
N GLY A 61 -18.87 -12.10 -14.81
CA GLY A 61 -18.23 -12.46 -16.08
C GLY A 61 -19.23 -13.04 -17.07
N ASN A 62 -20.12 -13.92 -16.61
CA ASN A 62 -21.17 -14.50 -17.44
C ASN A 62 -22.18 -13.44 -17.91
N THR A 63 -22.63 -12.59 -17.00
CA THR A 63 -23.66 -11.57 -17.31
C THR A 63 -23.12 -10.48 -18.24
N LEU A 64 -21.90 -9.98 -18.00
CA LEU A 64 -21.34 -8.82 -18.74
C LEU A 64 -20.63 -9.24 -20.03
N HIS A 65 -20.05 -10.42 -20.09
CA HIS A 65 -19.16 -10.86 -21.17
C HIS A 65 -19.51 -12.23 -21.76
N ASN A 66 -20.61 -12.88 -21.35
CA ASN A 66 -20.96 -14.25 -21.70
C ASN A 66 -19.81 -15.26 -21.46
N ASN A 67 -18.95 -14.98 -20.47
CA ASN A 67 -17.79 -15.80 -20.14
C ASN A 67 -17.47 -15.71 -18.64
N SER A 68 -17.80 -16.74 -17.89
CA SER A 68 -17.57 -16.81 -16.46
C SER A 68 -16.09 -16.69 -16.07
N TYR A 69 -15.18 -17.00 -16.98
CA TYR A 69 -13.73 -16.92 -16.75
C TYR A 69 -13.10 -15.60 -17.19
N TYR A 70 -13.87 -14.61 -17.66
CA TYR A 70 -13.35 -13.38 -18.24
C TYR A 70 -12.41 -12.63 -17.30
N PHE A 71 -12.83 -12.35 -16.07
CA PHE A 71 -12.03 -11.63 -15.07
C PHE A 71 -10.86 -12.50 -14.58
N PHE A 72 -11.10 -13.78 -14.33
CA PHE A 72 -10.09 -14.74 -13.91
C PHE A 72 -8.95 -14.86 -14.92
N ASN A 73 -9.25 -15.05 -16.21
CA ASN A 73 -8.21 -15.20 -17.23
C ASN A 73 -7.33 -13.96 -17.34
N LYS A 74 -7.90 -12.75 -17.26
CA LYS A 74 -7.13 -11.52 -17.25
C LYS A 74 -6.24 -11.40 -16.01
N GLN A 75 -6.78 -11.69 -14.83
CA GLN A 75 -6.02 -11.64 -13.58
C GLN A 75 -4.93 -12.70 -13.56
N PHE A 76 -5.21 -13.91 -14.03
CA PHE A 76 -4.26 -15.02 -14.11
C PHE A 76 -3.08 -14.68 -15.03
N LEU A 77 -3.35 -14.10 -16.20
CA LEU A 77 -2.29 -13.62 -17.10
C LEU A 77 -1.43 -12.55 -16.42
N CYS A 78 -2.05 -11.57 -15.76
CA CYS A 78 -1.34 -10.54 -15.01
C CYS A 78 -0.55 -11.12 -13.84
N ALA A 79 -1.06 -12.16 -13.17
CA ALA A 79 -0.35 -12.86 -12.11
C ALA A 79 0.89 -13.58 -12.65
N ILE A 80 0.82 -14.24 -13.80
CA ILE A 80 1.99 -14.85 -14.46
C ILE A 80 3.04 -13.77 -14.79
N LEU A 81 2.62 -12.67 -15.41
CA LEU A 81 3.53 -11.54 -15.70
C LEU A 81 4.16 -10.97 -14.44
N GLY A 82 3.37 -10.82 -13.37
CA GLY A 82 3.84 -10.39 -12.06
C GLY A 82 4.83 -11.37 -11.43
N LEU A 83 4.61 -12.69 -11.52
CA LEU A 83 5.53 -13.72 -11.04
C LEU A 83 6.86 -13.70 -11.79
N ILE A 84 6.83 -13.50 -13.11
CA ILE A 84 8.03 -13.30 -13.91
C ILE A 84 8.75 -12.03 -13.44
N GLY A 85 8.03 -10.92 -13.26
CA GLY A 85 8.56 -9.68 -12.72
C GLY A 85 9.19 -9.88 -11.33
N MET A 86 8.50 -10.57 -10.41
CA MET A 86 9.00 -10.91 -9.08
C MET A 86 10.31 -11.69 -9.16
N TRP A 87 10.38 -12.71 -10.02
CA TRP A 87 11.58 -13.51 -10.21
C TRP A 87 12.74 -12.70 -10.78
N VAL A 88 12.53 -11.87 -11.79
CA VAL A 88 13.55 -11.00 -12.39
C VAL A 88 14.05 -9.99 -11.36
N ILE A 89 13.15 -9.27 -10.69
CA ILE A 89 13.48 -8.25 -9.70
C ILE A 89 14.22 -8.85 -8.50
N SER A 90 13.86 -10.06 -8.07
CA SER A 90 14.55 -10.76 -6.97
C SER A 90 16.01 -11.06 -7.26
N ARG A 91 16.43 -10.99 -8.53
CA ARG A 91 17.83 -11.22 -8.98
C ARG A 91 18.61 -9.95 -9.24
N ILE A 92 17.94 -8.81 -9.33
CA ILE A 92 18.59 -7.51 -9.57
C ILE A 92 18.83 -6.83 -8.24
N ASP A 93 20.08 -6.47 -7.94
CA ASP A 93 20.44 -5.76 -6.72
C ASP A 93 19.60 -4.49 -6.56
N TYR A 94 18.85 -4.40 -5.43
CA TYR A 94 17.96 -3.29 -5.12
C TYR A 94 18.70 -1.94 -5.04
N ASN A 95 20.00 -1.93 -4.75
CA ASN A 95 20.81 -0.71 -4.74
C ASN A 95 20.94 -0.06 -6.12
N LYS A 96 20.81 -0.83 -7.22
CA LYS A 96 20.80 -0.28 -8.57
C LYS A 96 19.59 0.63 -8.81
N TYR A 97 18.46 0.33 -8.19
CA TYR A 97 17.26 1.16 -8.29
C TYR A 97 17.42 2.52 -7.61
N LYS A 98 18.23 2.62 -6.55
CA LYS A 98 18.44 3.84 -5.76
C LYS A 98 18.76 5.07 -6.61
N ASN A 99 19.56 4.91 -7.67
CA ASN A 99 19.93 6.02 -8.56
C ASN A 99 18.86 6.34 -9.60
N THR A 100 18.01 5.39 -9.95
CA THR A 100 16.94 5.55 -10.96
C THR A 100 15.60 5.98 -10.36
N VAL A 101 15.39 5.76 -9.06
CA VAL A 101 14.14 6.12 -8.34
C VAL A 101 13.67 7.56 -8.56
N PRO A 102 14.53 8.62 -8.58
CA PRO A 102 14.05 9.96 -8.85
C PRO A 102 13.47 10.13 -10.25
N LYS A 103 13.99 9.41 -11.24
CA LYS A 103 13.45 9.39 -12.60
C LYS A 103 12.08 8.69 -12.62
N PHE A 104 11.95 7.55 -11.91
CA PHE A 104 10.67 6.87 -11.75
C PHE A 104 9.64 7.74 -11.03
N MET A 105 10.06 8.49 -10.01
CA MET A 105 9.19 9.43 -9.30
C MET A 105 8.61 10.49 -10.25
N ILE A 106 9.45 11.07 -11.11
CA ILE A 106 9.01 12.05 -12.12
C ILE A 106 8.04 11.39 -13.13
N VAL A 107 8.39 10.21 -13.64
CA VAL A 107 7.54 9.49 -14.60
C VAL A 107 6.18 9.16 -13.98
N CYS A 108 6.13 8.61 -12.77
CA CYS A 108 4.87 8.30 -12.09
C CYS A 108 4.04 9.56 -11.81
N THR A 109 4.69 10.67 -11.44
CA THR A 109 3.99 11.96 -11.25
C THR A 109 3.39 12.47 -12.58
N ILE A 110 4.14 12.38 -13.68
CA ILE A 110 3.62 12.71 -15.02
C ILE A 110 2.43 11.82 -15.39
N LEU A 111 2.52 10.51 -15.12
CA LEU A 111 1.41 9.59 -15.39
C LEU A 111 0.15 9.91 -14.57
N LEU A 112 0.29 10.33 -13.30
CA LEU A 112 -0.84 10.83 -12.51
C LEU A 112 -1.46 12.10 -13.14
N VAL A 113 -0.65 13.03 -13.63
CA VAL A 113 -1.15 14.20 -14.34
C VAL A 113 -1.84 13.81 -15.66
N CYS A 114 -1.29 12.85 -16.40
CA CYS A 114 -1.90 12.37 -17.65
C CYS A 114 -3.31 11.79 -17.46
N VAL A 115 -3.57 11.12 -16.31
CA VAL A 115 -4.91 10.61 -15.98
C VAL A 115 -5.95 11.72 -15.89
N LEU A 116 -5.56 12.91 -15.43
CA LEU A 116 -6.46 14.06 -15.28
C LEU A 116 -6.85 14.68 -16.63
N ILE A 117 -6.04 14.47 -17.68
CA ILE A 117 -6.27 15.04 -19.00
C ILE A 117 -7.46 14.34 -19.68
N PRO A 118 -8.51 15.10 -20.09
CA PRO A 118 -9.61 14.54 -20.87
C PRO A 118 -9.10 13.91 -22.17
N GLY A 119 -9.56 12.67 -22.43
CA GLY A 119 -9.14 11.92 -23.64
C GLY A 119 -8.03 10.90 -23.36
N LEU A 120 -7.14 11.11 -22.38
CA LEU A 120 -6.15 10.12 -21.94
C LEU A 120 -6.67 9.27 -20.76
N GLY A 121 -7.25 9.93 -19.75
CA GLY A 121 -7.84 9.24 -18.59
C GLY A 121 -9.25 8.72 -18.87
N VAL A 122 -9.49 7.44 -18.55
CA VAL A 122 -10.79 6.78 -18.65
C VAL A 122 -11.62 7.11 -17.43
N LYS A 123 -12.87 7.54 -17.64
CA LYS A 123 -13.82 7.77 -16.56
C LYS A 123 -14.63 6.49 -16.30
N LEU A 124 -14.39 5.85 -15.16
CA LEU A 124 -15.15 4.68 -14.69
C LEU A 124 -15.76 5.02 -13.32
N ASN A 125 -17.03 4.71 -13.14
CA ASN A 125 -17.76 4.94 -11.87
C ASN A 125 -17.57 6.36 -11.31
N GLY A 126 -17.61 7.38 -12.19
CA GLY A 126 -17.46 8.78 -11.80
C GLY A 126 -16.04 9.26 -11.51
N SER A 127 -15.04 8.38 -11.55
CA SER A 127 -13.63 8.69 -11.27
C SER A 127 -12.74 8.49 -12.49
N ARG A 128 -11.72 9.34 -12.64
CA ARG A 128 -10.67 9.16 -13.64
C ARG A 128 -9.41 8.69 -12.95
N ARG A 129 -9.08 7.39 -13.03
CA ARG A 129 -7.94 6.77 -12.32
C ARG A 129 -7.11 5.86 -13.22
N TRP A 130 -7.59 5.58 -14.43
CA TRP A 130 -6.99 4.61 -15.35
C TRP A 130 -6.61 5.27 -16.67
N LEU A 131 -5.50 4.84 -17.23
CA LEU A 131 -5.10 5.08 -18.61
C LEU A 131 -5.48 3.85 -19.41
N ASN A 132 -6.17 4.06 -20.53
CA ASN A 132 -6.53 2.97 -21.43
C ASN A 132 -5.33 2.63 -22.32
N THR A 133 -4.84 1.39 -22.19
CA THR A 133 -3.84 0.87 -23.10
C THR A 133 -4.42 -0.33 -23.85
N PRO A 134 -3.88 -0.71 -25.03
CA PRO A 134 -4.46 -1.78 -25.85
C PRO A 134 -4.61 -3.13 -25.13
N PHE A 135 -3.78 -3.41 -24.13
CA PHE A 135 -3.74 -4.70 -23.46
C PHE A 135 -4.35 -4.69 -22.06
N LEU A 136 -4.30 -3.56 -21.36
CA LEU A 136 -4.57 -3.50 -19.93
C LEU A 136 -4.92 -2.07 -19.50
N GLN A 137 -5.86 -1.93 -18.60
CA GLN A 137 -6.12 -0.65 -17.92
C GLN A 137 -5.00 -0.38 -16.90
N LEU A 138 -4.17 0.61 -17.19
CA LEU A 138 -3.04 0.97 -16.36
C LEU A 138 -3.48 2.00 -15.33
N GLN A 139 -3.24 1.69 -14.05
CA GLN A 139 -3.51 2.59 -12.93
C GLN A 139 -2.20 3.17 -12.39
N PRO A 140 -1.86 4.44 -12.66
CA PRO A 140 -0.59 5.03 -12.27
C PRO A 140 -0.34 5.08 -10.78
N SER A 141 -1.39 5.21 -9.97
CA SER A 141 -1.29 5.17 -8.51
C SER A 141 -0.73 3.86 -7.96
N GLU A 142 -0.89 2.73 -8.67
CA GLU A 142 -0.31 1.45 -8.27
C GLU A 142 1.22 1.49 -8.32
N PHE A 143 1.80 2.09 -9.37
CA PHE A 143 3.25 2.28 -9.48
C PHE A 143 3.79 3.32 -8.50
N MET A 144 2.98 4.33 -8.15
CA MET A 144 3.40 5.37 -7.20
C MET A 144 3.67 4.81 -5.80
N LYS A 145 2.98 3.74 -5.36
CA LYS A 145 3.16 3.13 -4.03
C LYS A 145 4.61 2.68 -3.77
N PRO A 146 5.19 1.75 -4.56
CA PRO A 146 6.59 1.36 -4.37
C PRO A 146 7.56 2.51 -4.63
N VAL A 147 7.25 3.38 -5.58
CA VAL A 147 8.12 4.50 -5.92
C VAL A 147 8.24 5.50 -4.78
N ILE A 148 7.15 5.83 -4.06
CA ILE A 148 7.21 6.72 -2.90
C ILE A 148 8.00 6.10 -1.74
N ALA A 149 7.82 4.79 -1.50
CA ALA A 149 8.58 4.06 -0.49
C ALA A 149 10.10 4.13 -0.78
N MET A 150 10.49 3.79 -2.01
CA MET A 150 11.89 3.83 -2.46
C MET A 150 12.46 5.25 -2.48
N TYR A 151 11.67 6.24 -2.91
CA TYR A 151 12.12 7.62 -2.98
C TYR A 151 12.39 8.21 -1.59
N PHE A 152 11.49 7.98 -0.64
CA PHE A 152 11.67 8.42 0.73
C PHE A 152 12.82 7.69 1.43
N ALA A 153 12.91 6.37 1.23
CA ALA A 153 14.06 5.59 1.71
C ALA A 153 15.40 6.17 1.21
N ARG A 154 15.47 6.53 -0.09
CA ARG A 154 16.66 7.17 -0.66
C ARG A 154 16.96 8.54 -0.05
N LEU A 155 15.95 9.37 0.16
CA LEU A 155 16.14 10.68 0.79
C LEU A 155 16.67 10.54 2.21
N VAL A 156 16.13 9.61 3.00
CA VAL A 156 16.62 9.32 4.36
C VAL A 156 18.05 8.82 4.33
N ASP A 157 18.34 7.83 3.49
CA ASP A 157 19.66 7.20 3.39
C ASP A 157 20.75 8.18 2.90
N SER A 158 20.37 9.22 2.14
CA SER A 158 21.30 10.28 1.73
C SER A 158 21.88 11.07 2.90
N GLY A 159 21.25 11.04 4.08
CA GLY A 159 21.65 11.80 5.27
C GLY A 159 21.60 13.32 5.11
N LYS A 160 21.05 13.81 3.97
CA LYS A 160 21.00 15.24 3.64
C LYS A 160 20.07 16.03 4.57
N TYR A 161 19.00 15.38 5.05
CA TYR A 161 17.95 16.01 5.82
C TYR A 161 17.87 15.42 7.22
N ASN A 162 17.89 16.30 8.24
CA ASN A 162 17.74 15.88 9.63
C ASN A 162 16.25 15.77 9.99
N LEU A 163 15.71 14.55 9.98
CA LEU A 163 14.30 14.27 10.24
C LEU A 163 13.83 14.62 11.67
N LYS A 164 14.75 14.84 12.62
CA LYS A 164 14.40 15.25 13.98
C LYS A 164 13.84 16.68 14.04
N HIS A 165 14.09 17.49 13.01
CA HIS A 165 13.63 18.86 12.91
C HIS A 165 12.61 19.04 11.79
N LEU A 166 11.63 19.92 11.99
CA LEU A 166 10.57 20.18 11.00
C LEU A 166 11.14 20.58 9.63
N LYS A 167 12.18 21.43 9.60
CA LYS A 167 12.85 21.85 8.36
C LYS A 167 13.41 20.66 7.55
N GLY A 168 13.85 19.59 8.22
CA GLY A 168 14.32 18.37 7.56
C GLY A 168 13.19 17.54 6.94
N ASN A 169 11.97 17.66 7.44
CA ASN A 169 10.80 16.95 6.93
C ASN A 169 10.12 17.68 5.75
N LEU A 170 10.41 18.98 5.52
CA LEU A 170 9.76 19.76 4.47
C LEU A 170 9.85 19.16 3.07
N PRO A 171 10.98 18.61 2.60
CA PRO A 171 11.04 17.97 1.27
C PRO A 171 10.12 16.78 1.14
N TYR A 172 9.97 15.96 2.20
CA TYR A 172 9.06 14.81 2.22
C TYR A 172 7.60 15.26 2.20
N ILE A 173 7.27 16.27 3.02
CA ILE A 173 5.93 16.86 3.07
C ILE A 173 5.57 17.48 1.72
N GLY A 174 6.49 18.20 1.07
CA GLY A 174 6.28 18.82 -0.25
C GLY A 174 5.95 17.78 -1.32
N VAL A 175 6.74 16.69 -1.41
CA VAL A 175 6.47 15.58 -2.34
C VAL A 175 5.14 14.92 -2.03
N MET A 176 4.86 14.66 -0.74
CA MET A 176 3.61 14.05 -0.30
C MET A 176 2.40 14.90 -0.68
N LEU A 177 2.45 16.21 -0.47
CA LEU A 177 1.37 17.13 -0.82
C LEU A 177 1.09 17.14 -2.33
N ILE A 178 2.13 17.09 -3.17
CA ILE A 178 1.97 17.02 -4.63
C ILE A 178 1.27 15.71 -5.01
N VAL A 179 1.76 14.57 -4.55
CA VAL A 179 1.23 13.25 -4.93
C VAL A 179 -0.20 13.06 -4.40
N VAL A 180 -0.43 13.35 -3.12
CA VAL A 180 -1.76 13.25 -2.50
C VAL A 180 -2.72 14.23 -3.16
N GLY A 181 -2.28 15.47 -3.44
CA GLY A 181 -3.09 16.47 -4.14
C GLY A 181 -3.55 16.00 -5.51
N LEU A 182 -2.65 15.44 -6.33
CA LEU A 182 -3.00 14.86 -7.63
C LEU A 182 -4.01 13.72 -7.48
N MET A 183 -3.82 12.80 -6.53
CA MET A 183 -4.76 11.70 -6.30
C MET A 183 -6.13 12.16 -5.79
N LEU A 184 -6.20 13.24 -5.02
CA LEU A 184 -7.48 13.83 -4.63
C LEU A 184 -8.20 14.46 -5.84
N MET A 185 -7.46 15.03 -6.79
CA MET A 185 -8.03 15.52 -8.07
C MET A 185 -8.54 14.35 -8.93
N GLU A 186 -7.90 13.18 -8.91
CA GLU A 186 -8.39 11.94 -9.53
C GLU A 186 -9.61 11.33 -8.83
N THR A 187 -10.09 11.95 -7.75
CA THR A 187 -11.12 11.39 -6.87
C THR A 187 -10.75 10.05 -6.22
N HIS A 188 -9.44 9.84 -5.98
CA HIS A 188 -8.87 8.59 -5.46
C HIS A 188 -8.42 8.73 -4.00
N LEU A 189 -9.38 8.92 -3.09
CA LEU A 189 -9.12 9.14 -1.66
C LEU A 189 -8.38 7.94 -1.01
N SER A 190 -8.82 6.72 -1.32
CA SER A 190 -8.22 5.49 -0.78
C SER A 190 -6.74 5.34 -1.12
N GLY A 191 -6.40 5.54 -2.40
CA GLY A 191 -5.01 5.52 -2.83
C GLY A 191 -4.17 6.61 -2.16
N ALA A 192 -4.74 7.82 -1.98
CA ALA A 192 -4.09 8.91 -1.27
C ALA A 192 -3.76 8.55 0.19
N ILE A 193 -4.70 7.92 0.91
CA ILE A 193 -4.50 7.44 2.28
C ILE A 193 -3.38 6.38 2.34
N VAL A 194 -3.41 5.42 1.43
CA VAL A 194 -2.38 4.36 1.38
C VAL A 194 -0.99 4.96 1.12
N ILE A 195 -0.86 5.84 0.12
CA ILE A 195 0.43 6.47 -0.21
C ILE A 195 0.92 7.37 0.93
N ALA A 196 0.03 8.15 1.55
CA ALA A 196 0.38 8.93 2.73
C ALA A 196 0.87 8.05 3.88
N GLY A 197 0.18 6.95 4.14
CA GLY A 197 0.57 5.97 5.14
C GLY A 197 1.93 5.33 4.88
N ILE A 198 2.23 4.96 3.63
CA ILE A 198 3.53 4.44 3.22
C ILE A 198 4.64 5.47 3.51
N GLY A 199 4.45 6.70 3.02
CA GLY A 199 5.45 7.76 3.19
C GLY A 199 5.70 8.11 4.66
N VAL A 200 4.65 8.23 5.46
CA VAL A 200 4.72 8.47 6.89
C VAL A 200 5.45 7.33 7.61
N SER A 201 5.16 6.08 7.27
CA SER A 201 5.82 4.91 7.86
C SER A 201 7.32 4.91 7.59
N VAL A 202 7.74 5.22 6.36
CA VAL A 202 9.16 5.35 6.01
C VAL A 202 9.82 6.52 6.75
N MET A 203 9.13 7.67 6.88
CA MET A 203 9.65 8.83 7.64
C MET A 203 9.85 8.50 9.13
N ILE A 204 8.88 7.84 9.76
CA ILE A 204 8.97 7.42 11.18
C ILE A 204 10.12 6.45 11.37
N ALA A 205 10.22 5.42 10.53
CA ALA A 205 11.32 4.45 10.56
C ALA A 205 12.67 5.13 10.30
N GLY A 206 12.70 6.17 9.49
CA GLY A 206 13.87 7.01 9.21
C GLY A 206 14.26 7.98 10.32
N GLY A 207 13.48 8.05 11.42
CA GLY A 207 13.81 8.84 12.61
C GLY A 207 12.99 10.13 12.79
N THR A 208 11.91 10.33 12.03
CA THR A 208 10.96 11.43 12.30
C THR A 208 10.25 11.16 13.63
N PRO A 209 10.22 12.12 14.57
CA PRO A 209 9.48 11.97 15.81
C PRO A 209 7.98 11.74 15.56
N ILE A 210 7.38 10.79 16.27
CA ILE A 210 5.97 10.44 16.07
C ILE A 210 5.01 11.58 16.49
N LYS A 211 5.39 12.38 17.52
CA LYS A 211 4.52 13.46 18.04
C LYS A 211 4.07 14.47 16.97
N PRO A 212 4.96 15.13 16.19
CA PRO A 212 4.53 16.06 15.14
C PRO A 212 3.72 15.38 14.03
N VAL A 213 3.95 14.08 13.77
CA VAL A 213 3.15 13.31 12.80
C VAL A 213 1.71 13.15 13.30
N LEU A 214 1.53 12.77 14.57
CA LEU A 214 0.21 12.65 15.18
C LEU A 214 -0.51 14.00 15.25
N ILE A 215 0.18 15.08 15.60
CA ILE A 215 -0.39 16.43 15.59
C ILE A 215 -0.81 16.82 14.17
N GLY A 216 0.03 16.57 13.17
CA GLY A 216 -0.30 16.80 11.77
C GLY A 216 -1.53 16.03 11.32
N ALA A 217 -1.62 14.75 11.67
CA ALA A 217 -2.79 13.92 11.36
C ALA A 217 -4.06 14.44 12.06
N LEU A 218 -3.96 14.84 13.34
CA LEU A 218 -5.08 15.40 14.11
C LEU A 218 -5.59 16.72 13.51
N ILE A 219 -4.73 17.54 12.93
CA ILE A 219 -5.12 18.78 12.25
C ILE A 219 -5.69 18.50 10.86
N LEU A 220 -5.06 17.61 10.09
CA LEU A 220 -5.45 17.34 8.71
C LEU A 220 -6.76 16.55 8.61
N LEU A 221 -7.09 15.71 9.59
CA LEU A 221 -8.30 14.90 9.58
C LEU A 221 -9.59 15.76 9.59
N PRO A 222 -9.78 16.72 10.52
CA PRO A 222 -10.97 17.61 10.46
C PRO A 222 -10.96 18.51 9.23
N ILE A 223 -9.82 19.02 8.78
CA ILE A 223 -9.73 19.81 7.54
C ILE A 223 -10.17 18.96 6.33
N GLY A 224 -9.73 17.70 6.27
CA GLY A 224 -10.16 16.76 5.23
C GLY A 224 -11.66 16.49 5.27
N LEU A 225 -12.24 16.27 6.46
CA LEU A 225 -13.68 16.06 6.63
C LEU A 225 -14.49 17.30 6.21
N ILE A 226 -14.06 18.50 6.60
CA ILE A 226 -14.70 19.76 6.18
C ILE A 226 -14.59 19.92 4.66
N GLY A 227 -13.45 19.62 4.06
CA GLY A 227 -13.23 19.64 2.61
C GLY A 227 -14.16 18.66 1.87
N VAL A 228 -14.29 17.43 2.37
CA VAL A 228 -15.21 16.42 1.81
C VAL A 228 -16.66 16.92 1.86
N ARG A 229 -17.08 17.50 2.99
CA ARG A 229 -18.43 18.07 3.15
C ARG A 229 -18.70 19.23 2.20
N ALA A 230 -17.72 20.13 2.06
CA ALA A 230 -17.88 21.33 1.24
C ALA A 230 -17.84 21.05 -0.27
N LEU A 231 -17.04 20.07 -0.71
CA LEU A 231 -16.71 19.86 -2.12
C LEU A 231 -17.50 18.72 -2.78
N SER A 232 -18.12 17.82 -2.02
CA SER A 232 -18.77 16.64 -2.60
C SER A 232 -19.89 16.08 -1.71
N GLY A 233 -21.13 16.30 -2.11
CA GLY A 233 -22.32 15.73 -1.44
C GLY A 233 -22.29 14.19 -1.41
N VAL A 234 -21.87 13.55 -2.50
CA VAL A 234 -21.75 12.08 -2.63
C VAL A 234 -20.75 11.51 -1.62
N ARG A 235 -19.60 12.16 -1.47
CA ARG A 235 -18.58 11.68 -0.49
C ARG A 235 -19.04 11.92 0.95
N TRP A 236 -19.76 13.01 1.20
CA TRP A 236 -20.35 13.26 2.51
C TRP A 236 -21.42 12.22 2.82
N ALA A 237 -22.27 11.86 1.85
CA ALA A 237 -23.23 10.77 1.99
C ALA A 237 -22.57 9.46 2.40
N ARG A 238 -21.41 9.10 1.84
CA ARG A 238 -20.61 7.91 2.28
C ARG A 238 -20.15 7.98 3.72
N VAL A 239 -19.79 9.17 4.21
CA VAL A 239 -19.38 9.36 5.61
C VAL A 239 -20.57 9.27 6.55
N THR A 240 -21.73 9.81 6.17
CA THR A 240 -22.95 9.76 7.00
C THR A 240 -23.61 8.39 6.97
N SER A 241 -23.67 7.73 5.82
CA SER A 241 -24.25 6.39 5.68
C SER A 241 -23.44 5.31 6.44
N PHE A 242 -22.15 5.52 6.62
CA PHE A 242 -21.31 4.66 7.46
C PHE A 242 -21.77 4.59 8.91
N MET A 243 -22.25 5.70 9.48
CA MET A 243 -22.67 5.74 10.89
C MET A 243 -23.97 4.97 11.16
N ASN A 244 -24.85 4.87 10.16
CA ASN A 244 -26.06 4.04 10.23
C ASN A 244 -26.40 3.48 8.84
N PRO A 245 -25.72 2.42 8.41
CA PRO A 245 -25.87 1.87 7.05
C PRO A 245 -27.26 1.28 6.78
N PHE A 246 -28.00 0.91 7.83
CA PHE A 246 -29.35 0.34 7.71
C PHE A 246 -30.48 1.38 7.71
N ALA A 247 -30.20 2.65 7.95
CA ALA A 247 -31.21 3.71 7.96
C ALA A 247 -31.75 4.02 6.55
N ASP A 248 -30.89 3.95 5.53
CA ASP A 248 -31.27 4.08 4.13
C ASP A 248 -30.48 3.05 3.32
N ILE A 249 -31.14 1.96 2.94
CA ILE A 249 -30.54 0.82 2.22
C ILE A 249 -30.44 1.12 0.70
N ARG A 250 -30.57 2.36 0.29
CA ARG A 250 -30.49 2.78 -1.11
C ARG A 250 -29.12 3.41 -1.40
N ASP A 251 -28.77 3.47 -2.66
CA ASP A 251 -27.58 4.16 -3.17
C ASP A 251 -26.26 3.78 -2.46
N GLU A 252 -25.66 4.71 -1.74
CA GLU A 252 -24.30 4.60 -1.19
C GLU A 252 -24.18 3.57 -0.04
N SER A 253 -25.27 3.30 0.70
CA SER A 253 -25.29 2.31 1.78
C SER A 253 -25.54 0.89 1.27
N TYR A 254 -26.15 0.74 0.10
CA TYR A 254 -26.54 -0.57 -0.44
C TYR A 254 -25.38 -1.57 -0.49
N GLN A 255 -24.26 -1.14 -1.06
CA GLN A 255 -23.07 -1.99 -1.17
C GLN A 255 -22.53 -2.46 0.18
N VAL A 256 -22.50 -1.57 1.17
CA VAL A 256 -22.04 -1.87 2.54
C VAL A 256 -22.98 -2.85 3.23
N VAL A 257 -24.31 -2.61 3.13
CA VAL A 257 -25.33 -3.49 3.74
C VAL A 257 -25.29 -4.90 3.14
N GLN A 258 -25.18 -5.01 1.81
CA GLN A 258 -25.04 -6.32 1.15
C GLN A 258 -23.74 -7.04 1.55
N GLY A 259 -22.65 -6.28 1.73
CA GLY A 259 -21.39 -6.82 2.27
C GLY A 259 -21.56 -7.35 3.70
N LEU A 260 -22.29 -6.64 4.56
CA LEU A 260 -22.58 -7.10 5.93
C LEU A 260 -23.50 -8.34 5.94
N TYR A 261 -24.48 -8.41 5.02
CA TYR A 261 -25.31 -9.61 4.86
C TYR A 261 -24.47 -10.80 4.41
N ALA A 262 -23.52 -10.61 3.47
CA ALA A 262 -22.58 -11.66 3.08
C ALA A 262 -21.79 -12.18 4.27
N ILE A 263 -21.18 -11.29 5.07
CA ILE A 263 -20.41 -11.66 6.26
C ILE A 263 -21.30 -12.41 7.27
N GLY A 264 -22.50 -11.90 7.52
CA GLY A 264 -23.44 -12.48 8.51
C GLY A 264 -23.97 -13.85 8.10
N SER A 265 -24.26 -14.05 6.80
CA SER A 265 -24.79 -15.33 6.28
C SER A 265 -23.76 -16.46 6.29
N GLY A 266 -22.45 -16.15 6.24
CA GLY A 266 -21.40 -17.18 6.24
C GLY A 266 -21.25 -17.95 7.55
N GLY A 267 -21.66 -17.39 8.69
CA GLY A 267 -21.51 -18.05 9.98
C GLY A 267 -20.08 -18.48 10.29
N ILE A 268 -19.90 -19.61 10.98
CA ILE A 268 -18.57 -20.11 11.37
C ILE A 268 -17.89 -20.87 10.22
N PHE A 269 -18.61 -21.71 9.49
CA PHE A 269 -18.06 -22.65 8.50
C PHE A 269 -18.23 -22.18 7.05
N GLY A 270 -19.04 -21.14 6.81
CA GLY A 270 -19.39 -20.68 5.46
C GLY A 270 -20.50 -21.51 4.80
N LEU A 271 -20.99 -20.99 3.68
CA LEU A 271 -21.99 -21.68 2.85
C LEU A 271 -21.35 -22.73 1.92
N GLY A 272 -20.02 -22.74 1.81
CA GLY A 272 -19.26 -23.55 0.88
C GLY A 272 -18.68 -22.74 -0.28
N LEU A 273 -17.52 -23.17 -0.77
CA LEU A 273 -16.84 -22.52 -1.90
C LEU A 273 -17.77 -22.50 -3.13
N GLY A 274 -17.92 -21.33 -3.75
CA GLY A 274 -18.80 -21.17 -4.90
C GLY A 274 -20.29 -20.97 -4.57
N GLN A 275 -20.70 -21.02 -3.30
CA GLN A 275 -22.10 -20.99 -2.88
C GLN A 275 -22.57 -19.62 -2.35
N SER A 276 -21.77 -18.56 -2.51
CA SER A 276 -22.20 -17.22 -2.16
C SER A 276 -23.48 -16.84 -2.93
N VAL A 277 -24.46 -16.28 -2.23
CA VAL A 277 -25.68 -15.73 -2.82
C VAL A 277 -25.45 -14.29 -3.24
N GLN A 278 -24.68 -13.55 -2.45
CA GLN A 278 -24.47 -12.10 -2.66
C GLN A 278 -23.72 -11.78 -3.96
N LYS A 279 -22.90 -12.68 -4.48
CA LYS A 279 -22.21 -12.50 -5.77
C LYS A 279 -23.13 -12.51 -7.00
N TYR A 280 -24.38 -13.00 -6.88
CA TYR A 280 -25.35 -13.02 -7.96
C TYR A 280 -26.12 -11.68 -8.04
N SER A 281 -25.39 -10.57 -8.28
CA SER A 281 -25.92 -9.21 -8.50
C SER A 281 -26.57 -8.54 -7.30
N TYR A 282 -26.54 -9.14 -6.11
CA TYR A 282 -26.94 -8.43 -4.88
C TYR A 282 -25.84 -7.49 -4.41
N LEU A 283 -24.59 -7.95 -4.36
CA LEU A 283 -23.42 -7.12 -4.02
C LEU A 283 -22.80 -6.56 -5.30
N PRO A 284 -22.76 -5.21 -5.50
CA PRO A 284 -22.08 -4.62 -6.64
C PRO A 284 -20.57 -4.89 -6.61
N GLU A 285 -20.00 -5.30 -7.76
CA GLU A 285 -18.57 -5.55 -7.95
C GLU A 285 -17.91 -6.37 -6.81
N PRO A 286 -18.45 -7.56 -6.46
CA PRO A 286 -18.00 -8.34 -5.31
C PRO A 286 -16.55 -8.81 -5.43
N TYR A 287 -15.99 -8.83 -6.65
CA TYR A 287 -14.63 -9.23 -6.97
C TYR A 287 -13.59 -8.11 -6.82
N ASN A 288 -14.02 -6.88 -6.52
CA ASN A 288 -13.16 -5.72 -6.30
C ASN A 288 -12.97 -5.48 -4.78
N ASP A 289 -13.66 -4.46 -4.24
CA ASP A 289 -13.41 -3.94 -2.91
C ASP A 289 -14.04 -4.78 -1.78
N PHE A 290 -15.06 -5.59 -2.10
CA PHE A 290 -15.80 -6.42 -1.15
C PHE A 290 -15.51 -7.93 -1.26
N ILE A 291 -14.39 -8.30 -1.89
CA ILE A 291 -14.04 -9.72 -2.02
C ILE A 291 -13.88 -10.40 -0.65
N PHE A 292 -13.46 -9.67 0.39
CA PHE A 292 -13.39 -10.19 1.75
C PHE A 292 -14.77 -10.59 2.30
N ALA A 293 -15.83 -9.87 1.95
CA ALA A 293 -17.20 -10.25 2.33
C ALA A 293 -17.63 -11.57 1.69
N ILE A 294 -17.26 -11.81 0.41
CA ILE A 294 -17.49 -13.10 -0.27
C ILE A 294 -16.68 -14.24 0.37
N ILE A 295 -15.44 -13.97 0.79
CA ILE A 295 -14.63 -14.95 1.53
C ILE A 295 -15.34 -15.34 2.84
N CYS A 296 -15.88 -14.34 3.57
CA CYS A 296 -16.65 -14.60 4.80
C CYS A 296 -17.93 -15.40 4.51
N GLU A 297 -18.65 -15.11 3.43
CA GLU A 297 -19.88 -15.82 3.06
C GLU A 297 -19.59 -17.29 2.68
N GLU A 298 -18.58 -17.51 1.83
CA GLU A 298 -18.29 -18.86 1.32
C GLU A 298 -17.54 -19.75 2.31
N LEU A 299 -16.59 -19.18 3.07
CA LEU A 299 -15.68 -19.93 3.94
C LEU A 299 -15.90 -19.65 5.44
N GLY A 300 -16.83 -18.78 5.77
CA GLY A 300 -17.18 -18.42 7.13
C GLY A 300 -16.07 -17.70 7.91
N LEU A 301 -16.26 -17.64 9.22
CA LEU A 301 -15.29 -17.05 10.14
C LEU A 301 -13.92 -17.75 10.08
N ILE A 302 -13.91 -19.05 9.87
CA ILE A 302 -12.66 -19.84 9.77
C ILE A 302 -11.85 -19.39 8.55
N GLY A 303 -12.49 -19.28 7.37
CA GLY A 303 -11.82 -18.82 6.17
C GLY A 303 -11.31 -17.37 6.30
N ALA A 304 -12.13 -16.48 6.88
CA ALA A 304 -11.73 -15.11 7.17
C ALA A 304 -10.51 -15.05 8.11
N ALA A 305 -10.50 -15.85 9.20
CA ALA A 305 -9.40 -15.93 10.14
C ALA A 305 -8.11 -16.43 9.47
N VAL A 306 -8.20 -17.46 8.63
CA VAL A 306 -7.04 -17.98 7.87
C VAL A 306 -6.45 -16.90 6.97
N VAL A 307 -7.28 -16.14 6.25
CA VAL A 307 -6.81 -15.03 5.39
C VAL A 307 -6.11 -13.95 6.24
N ILE A 308 -6.71 -13.53 7.35
CA ILE A 308 -6.12 -12.54 8.26
C ILE A 308 -4.78 -13.01 8.81
N LEU A 309 -4.70 -14.27 9.25
CA LEU A 309 -3.45 -14.86 9.79
C LEU A 309 -2.36 -14.97 8.71
N LEU A 310 -2.71 -15.30 7.47
CA LEU A 310 -1.76 -15.32 6.36
C LEU A 310 -1.22 -13.92 6.05
N PHE A 311 -2.07 -12.89 6.02
CA PHE A 311 -1.60 -11.51 5.88
C PHE A 311 -0.74 -11.06 7.06
N ALA A 312 -1.13 -11.38 8.29
CA ALA A 312 -0.33 -11.08 9.47
C ALA A 312 1.06 -11.75 9.38
N ALA A 313 1.12 -13.02 8.99
CA ALA A 313 2.36 -13.75 8.79
C ALA A 313 3.23 -13.10 7.68
N LEU A 314 2.64 -12.69 6.56
CA LEU A 314 3.34 -12.00 5.46
C LEU A 314 3.93 -10.66 5.94
N ILE A 315 3.13 -9.85 6.64
CA ILE A 315 3.55 -8.54 7.15
C ILE A 315 4.67 -8.69 8.19
N ILE A 316 4.52 -9.61 9.15
CA ILE A 316 5.55 -9.90 10.15
C ILE A 316 6.85 -10.34 9.46
N ARG A 317 6.75 -11.19 8.42
CA ARG A 317 7.93 -11.64 7.68
C ARG A 317 8.58 -10.50 6.91
N ALA A 318 7.80 -9.61 6.27
CA ALA A 318 8.30 -8.41 5.61
C ALA A 318 9.02 -7.45 6.60
N ILE A 319 8.48 -7.28 7.83
CA ILE A 319 9.13 -6.50 8.89
C ILE A 319 10.45 -7.16 9.32
N ARG A 320 10.51 -8.49 9.45
CA ARG A 320 11.76 -9.20 9.75
C ARG A 320 12.81 -9.00 8.66
N ILE A 321 12.41 -9.03 7.38
CA ILE A 321 13.31 -8.70 6.26
C ILE A 321 13.83 -7.27 6.40
N ALA A 322 12.98 -6.31 6.78
CA ALA A 322 13.37 -4.92 7.01
C ALA A 322 14.39 -4.77 8.15
N MET A 323 14.18 -5.49 9.27
CA MET A 323 15.10 -5.45 10.42
C MET A 323 16.47 -6.07 10.13
N ASN A 324 16.51 -7.09 9.27
CA ASN A 324 17.73 -7.82 8.92
C ASN A 324 18.37 -7.30 7.62
N ALA A 325 17.87 -6.20 7.07
CA ALA A 325 18.44 -5.61 5.86
C ALA A 325 19.86 -5.05 6.13
N PRO A 326 20.81 -5.21 5.17
CA PRO A 326 22.22 -4.86 5.39
C PRO A 326 22.49 -3.36 5.41
N ASP A 327 21.58 -2.55 4.90
CA ASP A 327 21.70 -1.10 4.81
C ASP A 327 20.39 -0.38 5.12
N THR A 328 20.50 0.92 5.40
CA THR A 328 19.35 1.77 5.74
C THR A 328 18.36 1.87 4.57
N TYR A 329 18.84 1.92 3.33
CA TYR A 329 17.96 2.03 2.16
C TYR A 329 17.07 0.80 2.02
N GLY A 330 17.66 -0.41 2.04
CA GLY A 330 16.92 -1.67 1.95
C GLY A 330 15.93 -1.85 3.09
N SER A 331 16.36 -1.52 4.33
CA SER A 331 15.49 -1.56 5.51
C SER A 331 14.26 -0.68 5.33
N LEU A 332 14.43 0.58 4.93
CA LEU A 332 13.34 1.54 4.77
C LEU A 332 12.42 1.21 3.59
N VAL A 333 12.96 0.67 2.48
CA VAL A 333 12.14 0.17 1.36
C VAL A 333 11.24 -0.98 1.85
N ALA A 334 11.83 -1.93 2.58
CA ALA A 334 11.07 -3.05 3.13
C ALA A 334 9.99 -2.61 4.14
N VAL A 335 10.28 -1.61 4.99
CA VAL A 335 9.27 -0.98 5.86
C VAL A 335 8.14 -0.37 5.04
N GLY A 336 8.44 0.36 3.95
CA GLY A 336 7.44 0.97 3.10
C GLY A 336 6.50 -0.05 2.46
N ILE A 337 7.03 -1.16 1.94
CA ILE A 337 6.24 -2.25 1.36
C ILE A 337 5.42 -2.99 2.43
N ALA A 338 6.01 -3.27 3.61
CA ALA A 338 5.29 -3.87 4.73
C ALA A 338 4.12 -2.99 5.21
N ALA A 339 4.34 -1.68 5.29
CA ALA A 339 3.32 -0.70 5.64
C ALA A 339 2.19 -0.65 4.59
N GLN A 340 2.52 -0.70 3.30
CA GLN A 340 1.53 -0.80 2.22
C GLN A 340 0.64 -2.02 2.41
N LEU A 341 1.22 -3.21 2.57
CA LEU A 341 0.48 -4.45 2.79
C LEU A 341 -0.44 -4.35 4.01
N ALA A 342 0.09 -3.84 5.13
CA ALA A 342 -0.67 -3.69 6.37
C ALA A 342 -1.85 -2.72 6.20
N ILE A 343 -1.59 -1.53 5.66
CA ILE A 343 -2.61 -0.47 5.51
C ILE A 343 -3.70 -0.93 4.54
N GLN A 344 -3.35 -1.51 3.38
CA GLN A 344 -4.34 -1.97 2.41
C GLN A 344 -5.20 -3.11 2.97
N THR A 345 -4.60 -4.09 3.63
CA THR A 345 -5.33 -5.22 4.23
C THR A 345 -6.26 -4.74 5.33
N ILE A 346 -5.77 -3.92 6.28
CA ILE A 346 -6.58 -3.40 7.38
C ILE A 346 -7.72 -2.54 6.86
N LEU A 347 -7.46 -1.63 5.90
CA LEU A 347 -8.50 -0.77 5.35
C LEU A 347 -9.55 -1.57 4.57
N ASN A 348 -9.19 -2.57 3.77
CA ASN A 348 -10.16 -3.39 3.04
C ASN A 348 -11.07 -4.15 4.01
N ILE A 349 -10.50 -4.82 5.02
CA ILE A 349 -11.26 -5.55 6.04
C ILE A 349 -12.16 -4.58 6.82
N ALA A 350 -11.65 -3.41 7.23
CA ALA A 350 -12.41 -2.42 7.96
C ALA A 350 -13.57 -1.83 7.13
N VAL A 351 -13.40 -1.65 5.81
CA VAL A 351 -14.48 -1.26 4.89
C VAL A 351 -15.52 -2.37 4.77
N ALA A 352 -15.09 -3.61 4.53
CA ALA A 352 -16.00 -4.75 4.37
C ALA A 352 -16.84 -5.01 5.64
N THR A 353 -16.27 -4.76 6.83
CA THR A 353 -16.96 -4.87 8.13
C THR A 353 -17.68 -3.59 8.55
N SER A 354 -17.77 -2.58 7.69
CA SER A 354 -18.36 -1.27 8.03
C SER A 354 -17.75 -0.63 9.29
N SER A 355 -16.45 -0.85 9.54
CA SER A 355 -15.72 -0.20 10.64
C SER A 355 -15.15 1.17 10.25
N VAL A 356 -15.07 1.45 8.95
CA VAL A 356 -14.70 2.74 8.36
C VAL A 356 -15.57 3.01 7.12
N PRO A 357 -15.73 4.27 6.70
CA PRO A 357 -16.49 4.60 5.49
C PRO A 357 -15.94 3.88 4.26
N ASN A 358 -16.84 3.53 3.31
CA ASN A 358 -16.42 2.86 2.07
C ASN A 358 -15.48 3.76 1.24
N THR A 359 -14.25 3.30 1.09
CA THR A 359 -13.17 4.03 0.38
C THR A 359 -12.71 3.35 -0.89
N GLY A 360 -13.10 2.10 -1.14
CA GLY A 360 -12.70 1.36 -2.35
C GLY A 360 -11.21 1.00 -2.37
N VAL A 361 -10.72 0.36 -1.31
CA VAL A 361 -9.34 -0.19 -1.24
C VAL A 361 -9.35 -1.66 -1.63
N ALA A 362 -8.55 -2.02 -2.64
CA ALA A 362 -8.38 -3.42 -3.04
C ALA A 362 -7.65 -4.24 -1.97
N LEU A 363 -8.08 -5.49 -1.73
CA LEU A 363 -7.37 -6.46 -0.90
C LEU A 363 -6.19 -7.04 -1.69
N PRO A 364 -4.93 -6.88 -1.23
CA PRO A 364 -3.77 -7.40 -1.92
C PRO A 364 -3.92 -8.89 -2.28
N PHE A 365 -3.48 -9.31 -3.45
CA PHE A 365 -3.59 -10.66 -4.04
C PHE A 365 -5.00 -11.16 -4.37
N PHE A 366 -6.05 -10.66 -3.74
CA PHE A 366 -7.42 -11.17 -3.89
C PHE A 366 -8.26 -10.35 -4.86
N SER A 367 -8.27 -9.02 -4.69
CA SER A 367 -9.11 -8.14 -5.53
C SER A 367 -8.67 -8.14 -6.98
N TYR A 368 -9.64 -8.00 -7.89
CA TYR A 368 -9.38 -7.85 -9.31
C TYR A 368 -8.65 -6.54 -9.60
N GLY A 369 -7.53 -6.64 -10.32
CA GLY A 369 -6.75 -5.48 -10.74
C GLY A 369 -5.43 -5.89 -11.39
N GLY A 370 -5.37 -5.88 -12.73
CA GLY A 370 -4.19 -6.34 -13.45
C GLY A 370 -2.92 -5.56 -13.11
N THR A 371 -2.99 -4.22 -13.09
CA THR A 371 -1.84 -3.39 -12.71
C THR A 371 -1.45 -3.61 -11.25
N ALA A 372 -2.44 -3.73 -10.35
CA ALA A 372 -2.20 -3.90 -8.93
C ALA A 372 -1.45 -5.20 -8.62
N ILE A 373 -1.88 -6.33 -9.22
CA ILE A 373 -1.23 -7.63 -8.97
C ILE A 373 0.19 -7.69 -9.54
N ILE A 374 0.43 -7.11 -10.73
CA ILE A 374 1.77 -7.04 -11.32
C ILE A 374 2.71 -6.23 -10.42
N THR A 375 2.29 -5.03 -10.01
CA THR A 375 3.09 -4.15 -9.16
C THR A 375 3.36 -4.79 -7.80
N LEU A 376 2.33 -5.38 -7.18
CA LEU A 376 2.45 -6.06 -5.90
C LEU A 376 3.45 -7.21 -5.95
N LEU A 377 3.39 -8.07 -6.97
CA LEU A 377 4.36 -9.16 -7.13
C LEU A 377 5.78 -8.65 -7.40
N CYS A 378 5.93 -7.56 -8.15
CA CYS A 378 7.22 -6.89 -8.30
C CYS A 378 7.79 -6.38 -6.96
N GLU A 379 6.94 -5.82 -6.09
CA GLU A 379 7.30 -5.42 -4.73
C GLU A 379 7.74 -6.62 -3.87
N MET A 380 7.05 -7.76 -3.99
CA MET A 380 7.49 -9.01 -3.34
C MET A 380 8.87 -9.44 -3.84
N GLY A 381 9.15 -9.23 -5.14
CA GLY A 381 10.48 -9.44 -5.73
C GLY A 381 11.56 -8.56 -5.11
N VAL A 382 11.25 -7.29 -4.79
CA VAL A 382 12.16 -6.38 -4.08
C VAL A 382 12.45 -6.89 -2.67
N LEU A 383 11.43 -7.32 -1.92
CA LEU A 383 11.62 -7.89 -0.57
C LEU A 383 12.45 -9.17 -0.61
N LEU A 384 12.22 -10.06 -1.58
CA LEU A 384 13.04 -11.26 -1.78
C LEU A 384 14.49 -10.91 -2.12
N ASN A 385 14.71 -9.84 -2.89
CA ASN A 385 16.08 -9.39 -3.17
C ASN A 385 16.77 -8.84 -1.92
N ILE A 386 16.08 -8.02 -1.11
CA ILE A 386 16.60 -7.51 0.17
C ILE A 386 16.93 -8.69 1.10
N SER A 387 16.06 -9.70 1.19
CA SER A 387 16.27 -10.87 2.04
C SER A 387 17.52 -11.69 1.67
N ARG A 388 17.92 -11.69 0.39
CA ARG A 388 19.18 -12.33 -0.08
C ARG A 388 20.43 -11.66 0.42
N HIS A 389 20.36 -10.38 0.73
CA HIS A 389 21.49 -9.60 1.20
C HIS A 389 21.48 -9.45 2.73
N SER A 390 20.44 -9.99 3.40
CA SER A 390 20.32 -9.91 4.86
C SER A 390 21.44 -10.63 5.56
N VAL A 391 21.89 -10.07 6.68
CA VAL A 391 22.82 -10.74 7.59
C VAL A 391 22.05 -11.88 8.24
N LYS A 392 22.43 -13.13 7.94
CA LYS A 392 21.93 -14.30 8.71
C LYS A 392 22.70 -14.32 10.02
N ASP A 393 21.99 -14.19 11.15
CA ASP A 393 22.50 -14.61 12.46
C ASP A 393 22.63 -16.11 12.51
#